data_0d81660164773908de39c9f15ffb02f4
#
_entry.id   0d81660164773908de39c9f15ffb02f4
#
_cell.length_a   1.000
_cell.length_b   1.000
_cell.length_c   1.000
_cell.angle_alpha   90.00
_cell.angle_beta   90.00
_cell.angle_gamma   90.00
#
_symmetry.space_group_name_H-M   'P 1'
#
loop_
_entity.id
_entity.type
_entity.pdbx_description
1 polymer ?
#
loop_
_entity_poly.entity_id
_entity_poly.type
_entity_poly.pdbx_seq_one_letter_code
_entity_poly.pdbx_strand_id
1 'polypeptide(L)'
;TLPHLKSSRGMIVAVTSIQAKIGVPQHTGYVASKHALQGFCDSLRLELKGTGVDILTVLPHWITGTDLRKKAVGKDGNELGASSRKHSKDAIPVGDACKAIIKAMAKRQQELIMPPKLKALLWLNLISPRAADAVITKAMSRQHKQ
;
A
#
# COMPACT_ATOMS: atom_id res chain seq x y z
N THR A 1 0.32 -4.95 -23.77
CA THR A 1 -0.76 -5.02 -22.73
C THR A 1 -1.77 -3.89 -22.90
N LEU A 2 -1.35 -2.62 -23.01
CA LEU A 2 -2.25 -1.47 -23.06
C LEU A 2 -3.29 -1.48 -24.20
N PRO A 3 -2.97 -1.85 -25.45
CA PRO A 3 -3.97 -1.95 -26.51
C PRO A 3 -5.11 -2.92 -26.16
N HIS A 4 -4.80 -4.08 -25.57
CA HIS A 4 -5.79 -5.05 -25.13
C HIS A 4 -6.68 -4.52 -23.98
N LEU A 5 -6.09 -3.78 -23.05
CA LEU A 5 -6.85 -3.14 -21.97
C LEU A 5 -7.83 -2.09 -22.52
N LYS A 6 -7.41 -1.31 -23.52
CA LYS A 6 -8.29 -0.33 -24.19
C LYS A 6 -9.45 -1.01 -24.91
N SER A 7 -9.20 -2.09 -25.66
CA SER A 7 -10.25 -2.81 -26.38
C SER A 7 -11.26 -3.48 -25.46
N SER A 8 -10.80 -4.00 -24.32
CA SER A 8 -11.65 -4.68 -23.31
C SER A 8 -12.22 -3.74 -22.24
N ARG A 9 -11.88 -2.45 -22.28
CA ARG A 9 -12.17 -1.50 -21.18
C ARG A 9 -11.75 -2.05 -19.82
N GLY A 10 -10.55 -2.61 -19.78
CA GLY A 10 -10.02 -3.34 -18.64
C GLY A 10 -9.59 -2.45 -17.47
N MET A 11 -8.87 -3.05 -16.53
CA MET A 11 -8.37 -2.35 -15.34
C MET A 11 -6.94 -2.77 -15.04
N ILE A 12 -6.11 -1.82 -14.60
CA ILE A 12 -4.81 -2.06 -13.99
C ILE A 12 -4.99 -2.01 -12.47
N VAL A 13 -4.58 -3.07 -11.77
CA VAL A 13 -4.59 -3.11 -10.31
C VAL A 13 -3.15 -3.08 -9.81
N ALA A 14 -2.74 -1.98 -9.19
CA ALA A 14 -1.42 -1.81 -8.63
C ALA A 14 -1.45 -2.01 -7.10
N VAL A 15 -0.86 -3.11 -6.61
CA VAL A 15 -0.73 -3.34 -5.17
C VAL A 15 0.50 -2.60 -4.66
N THR A 16 0.26 -1.46 -4.03
CA THR A 16 1.30 -0.58 -3.47
C THR A 16 1.47 -0.82 -1.96
N SER A 17 1.30 0.20 -1.16
CA SER A 17 1.30 0.17 0.32
C SER A 17 0.72 1.47 0.85
N ILE A 18 0.25 1.51 2.08
CA ILE A 18 -0.03 2.78 2.78
C ILE A 18 1.24 3.66 2.83
N GLN A 19 2.42 3.05 2.83
CA GLN A 19 3.72 3.74 2.76
C GLN A 19 3.99 4.40 1.39
N ALA A 20 3.08 4.29 0.44
CA ALA A 20 3.09 5.12 -0.77
C ALA A 20 2.54 6.54 -0.56
N LYS A 21 2.03 6.84 0.63
CA LYS A 21 1.42 8.13 1.01
C LYS A 21 2.03 8.72 2.28
N ILE A 22 2.79 7.95 3.05
CA ILE A 22 3.41 8.37 4.33
C ILE A 22 4.85 7.86 4.44
N GLY A 23 5.70 8.61 5.12
CA GLY A 23 7.03 8.18 5.53
C GLY A 23 6.97 7.23 6.74
N VAL A 24 7.89 6.27 6.79
CA VAL A 24 8.05 5.37 7.94
C VAL A 24 9.53 5.24 8.25
N PRO A 25 9.96 5.42 9.52
CA PRO A 25 11.36 5.29 9.90
C PRO A 25 11.96 3.94 9.49
N GLN A 26 13.23 3.93 9.06
CA GLN A 26 13.98 2.75 8.61
C GLN A 26 13.44 2.06 7.34
N HIS A 27 12.47 2.66 6.65
CA HIS A 27 11.89 2.11 5.41
C HIS A 27 12.13 3.02 4.19
N THR A 28 13.14 3.89 4.21
CA THR A 28 13.35 4.94 3.19
C THR A 28 13.35 4.42 1.76
N GLY A 29 14.10 3.38 1.44
CA GLY A 29 14.12 2.78 0.10
C GLY A 29 12.78 2.18 -0.32
N TYR A 30 12.11 1.47 0.59
CA TYR A 30 10.78 0.92 0.34
C TYR A 30 9.75 2.04 0.13
N VAL A 31 9.74 3.04 1.01
CA VAL A 31 8.86 4.22 0.90
C VAL A 31 9.07 4.92 -0.45
N ALA A 32 10.31 5.20 -0.83
CA ALA A 32 10.64 5.82 -2.11
C ALA A 32 10.07 5.01 -3.29
N SER A 33 10.27 3.69 -3.30
CA SER A 33 9.76 2.81 -4.37
C SER A 33 8.23 2.82 -4.46
N LYS A 34 7.54 2.86 -3.31
CA LYS A 34 6.07 2.86 -3.28
C LYS A 34 5.46 4.22 -3.62
N HIS A 35 6.11 5.33 -3.26
CA HIS A 35 5.74 6.67 -3.72
C HIS A 35 5.90 6.79 -5.24
N ALA A 36 7.02 6.30 -5.80
CA ALA A 36 7.24 6.29 -7.24
C ALA A 36 6.14 5.51 -7.99
N LEU A 37 5.79 4.31 -7.53
CA LEU A 37 4.70 3.53 -8.11
C LEU A 37 3.35 4.24 -7.99
N GLN A 38 3.08 4.91 -6.88
CA GLN A 38 1.84 5.67 -6.71
C GLN A 38 1.76 6.84 -7.69
N GLY A 39 2.83 7.65 -7.78
CA GLY A 39 2.89 8.78 -8.72
C GLY A 39 2.77 8.34 -10.17
N PHE A 40 3.40 7.22 -10.54
CA PHE A 40 3.23 6.60 -11.85
C PHE A 40 1.76 6.25 -12.13
N CYS A 41 1.08 5.58 -11.20
CA CYS A 41 -0.32 5.20 -11.34
C CYS A 41 -1.24 6.42 -11.43
N ASP A 42 -0.96 7.47 -10.65
CA ASP A 42 -1.76 8.69 -10.65
C ASP A 42 -1.64 9.43 -11.98
N SER A 43 -0.42 9.54 -12.55
CA SER A 43 -0.18 10.13 -13.86
C SER A 43 -0.84 9.31 -14.98
N LEU A 44 -0.62 7.99 -14.96
CA LEU A 44 -1.16 7.09 -15.98
C LEU A 44 -2.71 7.09 -15.98
N ARG A 45 -3.34 7.27 -14.82
CA ARG A 45 -4.80 7.40 -14.72
C ARG A 45 -5.32 8.62 -15.49
N LEU A 46 -4.60 9.73 -15.43
CA LEU A 46 -4.93 10.95 -16.18
C LEU A 46 -4.74 10.76 -17.68
N GLU A 47 -3.65 10.11 -18.10
CA GLU A 47 -3.34 9.81 -19.50
C GLU A 47 -4.37 8.86 -20.12
N LEU A 48 -4.94 7.95 -19.34
CA LEU A 48 -5.93 6.97 -19.81
C LEU A 48 -7.38 7.47 -19.72
N LYS A 49 -7.60 8.71 -19.28
CA LYS A 49 -8.94 9.29 -19.19
C LYS A 49 -9.66 9.24 -20.55
N GLY A 50 -10.89 8.74 -20.57
CA GLY A 50 -11.69 8.59 -21.79
C GLY A 50 -11.44 7.31 -22.58
N THR A 51 -10.42 6.51 -22.26
CA THR A 51 -10.15 5.24 -22.96
C THR A 51 -10.96 4.05 -22.44
N GLY A 52 -11.66 4.21 -21.31
CA GLY A 52 -12.36 3.13 -20.62
C GLY A 52 -11.48 2.24 -19.75
N VAL A 53 -10.16 2.46 -19.72
CA VAL A 53 -9.22 1.75 -18.84
C VAL A 53 -9.16 2.46 -17.49
N ASP A 54 -9.40 1.72 -16.40
CA ASP A 54 -9.25 2.23 -15.04
C ASP A 54 -7.98 1.75 -14.37
N ILE A 55 -7.55 2.51 -13.35
CA ILE A 55 -6.44 2.13 -12.48
C ILE A 55 -6.92 2.12 -11.03
N LEU A 56 -6.80 0.96 -10.38
CA LEU A 56 -7.00 0.80 -8.95
C LEU A 56 -5.64 0.71 -8.24
N THR A 57 -5.34 1.66 -7.37
CA THR A 57 -4.21 1.54 -6.44
C THR A 57 -4.69 0.94 -5.13
N VAL A 58 -4.06 -0.15 -4.70
CA VAL A 58 -4.36 -0.84 -3.45
C VAL A 58 -3.27 -0.51 -2.44
N LEU A 59 -3.66 0.10 -1.31
CA LEU A 59 -2.74 0.56 -0.27
C LEU A 59 -2.97 -0.24 1.03
N PRO A 60 -2.43 -1.46 1.11
CA PRO A 60 -2.53 -2.25 2.33
C PRO A 60 -1.56 -1.72 3.40
N HIS A 61 -1.92 -1.95 4.66
CA HIS A 61 -1.00 -1.89 5.78
C HIS A 61 -0.27 -3.23 5.91
N TRP A 62 -0.58 -4.03 6.91
CA TRP A 62 -0.01 -5.37 7.06
C TRP A 62 -0.99 -6.42 6.57
N ILE A 63 -0.50 -7.35 5.75
CA ILE A 63 -1.26 -8.54 5.32
C ILE A 63 -0.62 -9.76 5.95
N THR A 64 -1.43 -10.62 6.58
CA THR A 64 -1.01 -11.90 7.14
C THR A 64 -1.30 -13.04 6.17
N GLY A 65 -0.58 -14.17 6.34
CA GLY A 65 -0.75 -15.34 5.48
C GLY A 65 -0.03 -15.24 4.14
N THR A 66 1.01 -14.38 4.05
CA THR A 66 1.90 -14.27 2.88
C THR A 66 3.35 -14.49 3.30
N ASP A 67 4.20 -14.94 2.37
CA ASP A 67 5.64 -15.09 2.58
C ASP A 67 6.45 -13.84 2.24
N LEU A 68 5.79 -12.71 1.92
CA LEU A 68 6.43 -11.47 1.49
C LEU A 68 7.53 -11.03 2.46
N ARG A 69 7.28 -11.16 3.75
CA ARG A 69 8.24 -10.75 4.79
C ARG A 69 9.42 -11.68 4.92
N LYS A 70 9.22 -12.99 4.74
CA LYS A 70 10.30 -13.98 4.78
C LYS A 70 11.31 -13.73 3.66
N LYS A 71 10.82 -13.32 2.49
CA LYS A 71 11.60 -13.01 1.28
C LYS A 71 12.09 -11.56 1.21
N ALA A 72 11.78 -10.74 2.20
CA ALA A 72 12.28 -9.36 2.25
C ALA A 72 13.80 -9.37 2.51
N VAL A 73 14.52 -8.53 1.79
CA VAL A 73 15.97 -8.41 1.89
C VAL A 73 16.32 -7.40 2.99
N GLY A 74 17.18 -7.80 3.91
CA GLY A 74 17.72 -6.95 4.97
C GLY A 74 18.82 -6.02 4.48
N LYS A 75 19.36 -5.21 5.40
CA LYS A 75 20.44 -4.24 5.12
C LYS A 75 21.76 -4.89 4.69
N ASP A 76 21.95 -6.14 5.00
CA ASP A 76 23.09 -6.99 4.68
C ASP A 76 22.95 -7.75 3.36
N GLY A 77 21.85 -7.54 2.62
CA GLY A 77 21.56 -8.20 1.36
C GLY A 77 20.98 -9.61 1.50
N ASN A 78 20.83 -10.12 2.71
CA ASN A 78 20.26 -11.45 2.96
C ASN A 78 18.74 -11.40 3.20
N GLU A 79 18.05 -12.51 2.92
CA GLU A 79 16.64 -12.63 3.27
C GLU A 79 16.43 -12.54 4.79
N LEU A 80 15.42 -11.79 5.22
CA LEU A 80 15.10 -11.63 6.65
C LEU A 80 14.60 -12.91 7.32
N GLY A 81 14.19 -13.90 6.53
CA GLY A 81 13.70 -15.19 7.02
C GLY A 81 12.41 -15.08 7.84
N ALA A 82 12.17 -16.09 8.68
CA ALA A 82 11.02 -16.12 9.57
C ALA A 82 11.18 -15.03 10.66
N SER A 83 10.38 -13.98 10.60
CA SER A 83 10.39 -12.91 11.59
C SER A 83 9.61 -13.29 12.83
N SER A 84 10.22 -13.20 14.01
CA SER A 84 9.57 -13.33 15.32
C SER A 84 8.66 -12.14 15.67
N ARG A 85 8.68 -11.05 14.87
CA ARG A 85 7.84 -9.88 15.14
C ARG A 85 6.36 -10.23 14.98
N LYS A 86 5.60 -10.04 16.04
CA LYS A 86 4.14 -10.17 16.02
C LYS A 86 3.55 -9.22 14.97
N HIS A 87 2.60 -9.72 14.22
CA HIS A 87 1.86 -8.87 13.27
C HIS A 87 1.15 -7.75 14.04
N SER A 88 1.08 -6.56 13.43
CA SER A 88 0.25 -5.46 13.95
C SER A 88 -1.17 -5.96 14.22
N LYS A 89 -1.81 -5.46 15.29
CA LYS A 89 -3.24 -5.73 15.59
C LYS A 89 -4.17 -5.36 14.41
N ASP A 90 -3.68 -4.55 13.50
CA ASP A 90 -4.38 -4.07 12.29
C ASP A 90 -4.03 -4.87 11.03
N ALA A 91 -3.36 -5.99 11.19
CA ALA A 91 -3.02 -6.87 10.07
C ALA A 91 -4.27 -7.55 9.53
N ILE A 92 -4.38 -7.59 8.21
CA ILE A 92 -5.54 -8.12 7.49
C ILE A 92 -5.17 -9.50 6.94
N PRO A 93 -6.00 -10.54 7.15
CA PRO A 93 -5.82 -11.84 6.51
C PRO A 93 -5.82 -11.70 4.98
N VAL A 94 -4.94 -12.44 4.30
CA VAL A 94 -4.81 -12.35 2.82
C VAL A 94 -6.14 -12.62 2.11
N GLY A 95 -6.95 -13.57 2.61
CA GLY A 95 -8.27 -13.86 2.03
C GLY A 95 -9.23 -12.66 2.08
N ASP A 96 -9.22 -11.91 3.18
CA ASP A 96 -10.07 -10.72 3.33
C ASP A 96 -9.55 -9.55 2.47
N ALA A 97 -8.23 -9.42 2.37
CA ALA A 97 -7.62 -8.46 1.45
C ALA A 97 -8.01 -8.75 0.00
N CYS A 98 -7.95 -10.01 -0.44
CA CYS A 98 -8.37 -10.42 -1.78
C CYS A 98 -9.85 -10.11 -2.05
N LYS A 99 -10.75 -10.45 -1.12
CA LYS A 99 -12.18 -10.13 -1.24
C LYS A 99 -12.41 -8.62 -1.37
N ALA A 100 -11.70 -7.80 -0.57
CA ALA A 100 -11.81 -6.34 -0.63
C ALA A 100 -11.32 -5.80 -1.97
N ILE A 101 -10.22 -6.33 -2.52
CA ILE A 101 -9.68 -5.95 -3.83
C ILE A 101 -10.69 -6.28 -4.94
N ILE A 102 -11.22 -7.51 -4.97
CA ILE A 102 -12.20 -7.93 -5.97
C ILE A 102 -13.45 -7.02 -5.92
N LYS A 103 -13.93 -6.70 -4.71
CA LYS A 103 -15.05 -5.78 -4.53
C LYS A 103 -14.75 -4.37 -5.03
N ALA A 104 -13.52 -3.86 -4.81
CA ALA A 104 -13.09 -2.56 -5.31
C ALA A 104 -12.98 -2.55 -6.83
N MET A 105 -12.46 -3.62 -7.44
CA MET A 105 -12.43 -3.82 -8.90
C MET A 105 -13.83 -3.81 -9.51
N ALA A 106 -14.77 -4.58 -8.95
CA ALA A 106 -16.15 -4.62 -9.43
C ALA A 106 -16.83 -3.25 -9.38
N LYS A 107 -16.45 -2.40 -8.41
CA LYS A 107 -16.94 -1.03 -8.28
C LYS A 107 -16.13 0.00 -9.06
N ARG A 108 -15.11 -0.43 -9.80
CA ARG A 108 -14.18 0.42 -10.54
C ARG A 108 -13.61 1.57 -9.70
N GLN A 109 -13.24 1.28 -8.44
CA GLN A 109 -12.66 2.25 -7.54
C GLN A 109 -11.26 2.65 -8.00
N GLN A 110 -10.86 3.89 -7.74
CA GLN A 110 -9.53 4.39 -8.06
C GLN A 110 -8.51 4.06 -6.98
N GLU A 111 -8.94 3.95 -5.73
CA GLU A 111 -8.06 3.72 -4.59
C GLU A 111 -8.74 2.86 -3.52
N LEU A 112 -8.00 1.88 -2.98
CA LEU A 112 -8.43 1.05 -1.87
C LEU A 112 -7.40 1.10 -0.74
N ILE A 113 -7.75 1.73 0.38
CA ILE A 113 -6.91 1.79 1.59
C ILE A 113 -7.39 0.72 2.58
N MET A 114 -6.47 -0.12 3.05
CA MET A 114 -6.75 -1.21 3.98
C MET A 114 -5.81 -1.21 5.19
N PRO A 115 -6.34 -1.13 6.43
CA PRO A 115 -7.74 -0.94 6.82
C PRO A 115 -8.22 0.50 6.58
N PRO A 116 -9.54 0.72 6.40
CA PRO A 116 -10.09 2.05 6.05
C PRO A 116 -9.80 3.16 7.06
N LYS A 117 -9.59 2.82 8.32
CA LYS A 117 -9.25 3.79 9.38
C LYS A 117 -7.95 4.56 9.12
N LEU A 118 -7.05 4.02 8.30
CA LEU A 118 -5.80 4.70 7.92
C LEU A 118 -6.04 5.94 7.06
N LYS A 119 -7.23 6.12 6.47
CA LYS A 119 -7.61 7.38 5.81
C LYS A 119 -7.47 8.57 6.75
N ALA A 120 -7.83 8.40 8.03
CA ALA A 120 -7.68 9.47 9.01
C ALA A 120 -6.21 9.89 9.19
N LEU A 121 -5.26 8.94 9.17
CA LEU A 121 -3.83 9.24 9.22
C LEU A 121 -3.36 10.01 7.98
N LEU A 122 -3.88 9.67 6.79
CA LEU A 122 -3.56 10.40 5.57
C LEU A 122 -4.09 11.84 5.61
N TRP A 123 -5.31 12.04 6.09
CA TRP A 123 -5.86 13.38 6.31
C TRP A 123 -5.05 14.16 7.35
N LEU A 124 -4.66 13.51 8.44
CA LEU A 124 -3.79 14.13 9.44
C LEU A 124 -2.45 14.54 8.83
N ASN A 125 -1.85 13.68 7.99
CA ASN A 125 -0.58 13.97 7.31
C ASN A 125 -0.70 15.17 6.34
N LEU A 126 -1.84 15.31 5.68
CA LEU A 126 -2.11 16.44 4.79
C LEU A 126 -2.25 17.76 5.55
N ILE A 127 -2.96 17.76 6.70
CA ILE A 127 -3.27 18.96 7.47
C ILE A 127 -2.11 19.35 8.40
N SER A 128 -1.50 18.36 9.07
CA SER A 128 -0.43 18.55 10.05
C SER A 128 0.61 17.44 9.95
N PRO A 129 1.60 17.54 9.06
CA PRO A 129 2.65 16.51 8.92
C PRO A 129 3.35 16.22 10.26
N ARG A 130 3.64 17.24 11.06
CA ARG A 130 4.28 17.06 12.39
C ARG A 130 3.45 16.18 13.32
N ALA A 131 2.12 16.34 13.34
CA ALA A 131 1.24 15.49 14.15
C ALA A 131 1.20 14.05 13.61
N ALA A 132 1.17 13.87 12.30
CA ALA A 132 1.25 12.56 11.68
C ALA A 132 2.57 11.86 12.00
N ASP A 133 3.70 12.56 11.90
CA ASP A 133 5.03 12.04 12.25
C ASP A 133 5.08 11.56 13.71
N ALA A 134 4.52 12.32 14.64
CA ALA A 134 4.45 11.93 16.04
C ALA A 134 3.64 10.65 16.24
N VAL A 135 2.50 10.50 15.55
CA VAL A 135 1.67 9.30 15.58
C VAL A 135 2.41 8.10 15.01
N ILE A 136 3.03 8.26 13.83
CA ILE A 136 3.78 7.18 13.15
C ILE A 136 4.98 6.74 14.02
N THR A 137 5.77 7.67 14.51
CA THR A 137 6.94 7.38 15.34
C THR A 137 6.54 6.65 16.63
N LYS A 138 5.47 7.10 17.30
CA LYS A 138 4.93 6.43 18.49
C LYS A 138 4.42 5.03 18.20
N ALA A 139 3.77 4.81 17.05
CA ALA A 139 3.32 3.49 16.64
C ALA A 139 4.50 2.54 16.38
N MET A 140 5.54 3.01 15.71
CA MET A 140 6.74 2.23 15.42
C MET A 140 7.56 1.89 16.67
N SER A 141 7.71 2.83 17.60
CA SER A 141 8.45 2.57 18.87
C SER A 141 7.79 1.50 19.73
N ARG A 142 6.48 1.37 19.69
CA ARG A 142 5.74 0.30 20.38
C ARG A 142 5.96 -1.08 19.76
N GLN A 143 6.21 -1.15 18.45
CA GLN A 143 6.50 -2.42 17.77
C GLN A 143 7.93 -2.93 18.01
N HIS A 144 8.86 -2.05 18.37
CA HIS A 144 10.26 -2.43 18.69
C HIS A 144 10.45 -2.86 20.14
N LYS A 145 9.48 -2.59 21.03
CA LYS A 145 9.53 -2.96 22.46
C LYS A 145 8.84 -4.31 22.77
N GLN A 146 8.26 -4.97 21.77
CA GLN A 146 7.63 -6.29 21.87
C GLN A 146 8.43 -7.34 21.10
#